data_728fa2343f7e844dcca55bd8522b4aed
#
_entry.id   728fa2343f7e844dcca55bd8522b4aed
#
_cell.length_a   1.000
_cell.length_b   1.000
_cell.length_c   1.000
_cell.angle_alpha   90.00
_cell.angle_beta   90.00
_cell.angle_gamma   90.00
#
_symmetry.space_group_name_H-M   'P 1'
#
loop_
_entity.id
_entity.type
_entity.pdbx_description
1 polymer ?
#
loop_
_entity_poly.entity_id
_entity_poly.type
_entity_poly.pdbx_seq_one_letter_code
_entity_poly.pdbx_strand_id
1 'polypeptide(L)'
;MRVLLRASIPVEEGNAAAKAGTLGSTIERILADLKPEAVYFYADDDGNRCASIVFDMKESSQIPGIAEPWFLAFHAKVSVRPVMSPQDLAAAAPSIARAAQQYAK
;
A
#
# COMPACT_ATOMS: atom_id res chain seq x y z
N MET A 1 1.21 -8.67 -10.73
CA MET A 1 2.26 -7.68 -10.42
C MET A 1 2.19 -7.35 -8.95
N ARG A 2 3.32 -7.40 -8.28
CA ARG A 2 3.39 -7.08 -6.85
C ARG A 2 3.26 -5.58 -6.65
N VAL A 3 2.39 -5.18 -5.72
CA VAL A 3 2.04 -3.78 -5.47
C VAL A 3 2.11 -3.51 -3.98
N LEU A 4 2.58 -2.31 -3.62
CA LEU A 4 2.55 -1.81 -2.25
C LEU A 4 1.47 -0.75 -2.12
N LEU A 5 0.52 -0.99 -1.24
CA LEU A 5 -0.45 0.01 -0.82
C LEU A 5 -0.03 0.56 0.54
N ARG A 6 -0.03 1.87 0.67
CA ARG A 6 0.12 2.55 1.95
C ARG A 6 -1.17 3.29 2.26
N ALA A 7 -1.72 3.02 3.44
CA ALA A 7 -2.91 3.72 3.92
C ALA A 7 -2.57 4.43 5.22
N SER A 8 -2.67 5.76 5.22
CA SER A 8 -2.42 6.59 6.38
C SER A 8 -3.75 7.14 6.88
N ILE A 9 -4.12 6.78 8.11
CA ILE A 9 -5.41 7.14 8.71
C ILE A 9 -5.23 8.39 9.56
N PRO A 10 -5.95 9.50 9.27
CA PRO A 10 -5.89 10.68 10.12
C PRO A 10 -6.18 10.35 11.58
N VAL A 11 -5.50 11.01 12.50
CA VAL A 11 -5.62 10.72 13.94
C VAL A 11 -7.10 10.80 14.40
N GLU A 12 -7.82 11.82 13.98
CA GLU A 12 -9.22 12.00 14.39
C GLU A 12 -10.11 10.84 13.93
N GLU A 13 -9.96 10.43 12.68
CA GLU A 13 -10.74 9.33 12.11
C GLU A 13 -10.41 8.00 12.79
N GLY A 14 -9.12 7.76 13.01
CA GLY A 14 -8.68 6.55 13.71
C GLY A 14 -9.15 6.53 15.14
N ASN A 15 -9.11 7.67 15.85
CA ASN A 15 -9.59 7.77 17.21
C ASN A 15 -11.11 7.52 17.28
N ALA A 16 -11.88 8.08 16.35
CA ALA A 16 -13.32 7.86 16.30
C ALA A 16 -13.66 6.38 16.12
N ALA A 17 -12.97 5.71 15.20
CA ALA A 17 -13.16 4.28 14.96
C ALA A 17 -12.74 3.43 16.17
N ALA A 18 -11.63 3.79 16.82
CA ALA A 18 -11.16 3.09 18.02
C ALA A 18 -12.17 3.22 19.16
N LYS A 19 -12.67 4.43 19.39
CA LYS A 19 -13.68 4.68 20.45
C LYS A 19 -14.98 3.94 20.17
N ALA A 20 -15.38 3.83 18.90
CA ALA A 20 -16.58 3.10 18.49
C ALA A 20 -16.37 1.58 18.53
N GLY A 21 -15.14 1.11 18.68
CA GLY A 21 -14.82 -0.30 18.69
C GLY A 21 -14.82 -0.95 17.30
N THR A 22 -14.72 -0.14 16.25
CA THR A 22 -14.83 -0.62 14.85
C THR A 22 -13.52 -0.59 14.06
N LEU A 23 -12.46 -0.02 14.64
CA LEU A 23 -11.18 0.14 13.91
C LEU A 23 -10.64 -1.21 13.42
N GLY A 24 -10.47 -2.16 14.34
CA GLY A 24 -9.88 -3.45 14.00
C GLY A 24 -10.74 -4.28 13.06
N SER A 25 -12.05 -4.35 13.33
CA SER A 25 -12.97 -5.15 12.50
C SER A 25 -13.08 -4.61 11.07
N THR A 26 -13.05 -3.28 10.91
CA THR A 26 -13.09 -2.66 9.59
C THR A 26 -11.81 -2.99 8.81
N ILE A 27 -10.65 -2.86 9.45
CA ILE A 27 -9.37 -3.20 8.81
C ILE A 27 -9.33 -4.68 8.43
N GLU A 28 -9.75 -5.58 9.33
CA GLU A 28 -9.79 -7.02 9.05
C GLU A 28 -10.64 -7.34 7.83
N ARG A 29 -11.80 -6.69 7.71
CA ARG A 29 -12.70 -6.90 6.57
C ARG A 29 -12.08 -6.45 5.26
N ILE A 30 -11.42 -5.30 5.25
CA ILE A 30 -10.71 -4.79 4.07
C ILE A 30 -9.60 -5.77 3.66
N LEU A 31 -8.82 -6.24 4.62
CA LEU A 31 -7.72 -7.18 4.36
C LEU A 31 -8.21 -8.55 3.89
N ALA A 32 -9.35 -9.01 4.40
CA ALA A 32 -9.93 -10.29 3.98
C ALA A 32 -10.28 -10.30 2.48
N ASP A 33 -10.79 -9.18 1.97
CA ASP A 33 -11.11 -9.04 0.55
C ASP A 33 -9.85 -8.95 -0.32
N LEU A 34 -8.81 -8.32 0.20
CA LEU A 34 -7.57 -8.08 -0.55
C LEU A 34 -6.67 -9.32 -0.61
N LYS A 35 -6.68 -10.16 0.42
CA LYS A 35 -5.82 -11.36 0.56
C LYS A 35 -4.33 -11.03 0.36
N PRO A 36 -3.75 -10.18 1.21
CA PRO A 36 -2.41 -9.69 1.00
C PRO A 36 -1.34 -10.74 1.25
N GLU A 37 -0.18 -10.54 0.62
CA GLU A 37 1.04 -11.32 0.83
C GLU A 37 1.69 -10.94 2.17
N ALA A 38 1.66 -9.66 2.53
CA ALA A 38 2.23 -9.15 3.77
C ALA A 38 1.53 -7.86 4.19
N VAL A 39 1.40 -7.66 5.49
CA VAL A 39 0.79 -6.46 6.08
C VAL A 39 1.58 -6.05 7.28
N TYR A 40 1.88 -4.75 7.40
CA TYR A 40 2.52 -4.19 8.59
C TYR A 40 1.80 -2.92 9.01
N PHE A 41 1.63 -2.75 10.31
CA PHE A 41 1.01 -1.56 10.90
C PHE A 41 2.04 -0.81 11.72
N TYR A 42 2.02 0.51 11.60
CA TYR A 42 3.01 1.37 12.29
C TYR A 42 2.49 2.81 12.33
N ALA A 43 3.17 3.66 13.09
CA ALA A 43 2.95 5.10 13.04
C ALA A 43 3.87 5.68 11.96
N ASP A 44 3.30 6.45 11.04
CA ASP A 44 4.11 7.09 9.99
C ASP A 44 4.83 8.34 10.52
N ASP A 45 5.58 9.01 9.66
CA ASP A 45 6.39 10.16 10.06
C ASP A 45 5.53 11.35 10.55
N ASP A 46 4.27 11.40 10.15
CA ASP A 46 3.33 12.42 10.60
C ASP A 46 2.58 12.01 11.87
N GLY A 47 2.88 10.85 12.43
CA GLY A 47 2.25 10.36 13.65
C GLY A 47 0.87 9.75 13.43
N ASN A 48 0.48 9.46 12.20
CA ASN A 48 -0.78 8.81 11.90
C ASN A 48 -0.63 7.29 11.94
N ARG A 49 -1.72 6.59 12.29
CA ARG A 49 -1.79 5.14 12.11
C ARG A 49 -1.64 4.83 10.64
N CYS A 50 -0.76 3.91 10.29
CA CYS A 50 -0.45 3.60 8.90
C CYS A 50 -0.37 2.09 8.69
N ALA A 51 -0.75 1.65 7.51
CA ALA A 51 -0.59 0.28 7.07
C ALA A 51 0.22 0.24 5.78
N SER A 52 1.15 -0.69 5.69
CA SER A 52 1.83 -1.03 4.44
C SER A 52 1.44 -2.44 4.07
N ILE A 53 0.88 -2.61 2.88
CA ILE A 53 0.25 -3.85 2.44
C ILE A 53 0.82 -4.24 1.08
N VAL A 54 1.37 -5.45 1.00
CA VAL A 54 1.90 -6.00 -0.25
C VAL A 54 0.94 -7.05 -0.77
N PHE A 55 0.55 -6.93 -2.04
CA PHE A 55 -0.41 -7.85 -2.65
C PHE A 55 -0.17 -7.96 -4.15
N ASP A 56 -0.78 -8.98 -4.75
CA ASP A 56 -0.74 -9.15 -6.20
C ASP A 56 -1.94 -8.45 -6.84
N MET A 57 -1.66 -7.55 -7.78
CA MET A 57 -2.70 -6.88 -8.56
C MET A 57 -2.59 -7.33 -10.01
N LYS A 58 -3.67 -7.83 -10.56
CA LYS A 58 -3.68 -8.37 -11.93
C LYS A 58 -3.95 -7.31 -12.98
N GLU A 59 -4.79 -6.34 -12.65
CA GLU A 59 -5.21 -5.30 -13.60
C GLU A 59 -5.32 -3.96 -12.90
N SER A 60 -4.97 -2.89 -13.60
CA SER A 60 -5.04 -1.53 -13.05
C SER A 60 -6.46 -1.10 -12.71
N SER A 61 -7.47 -1.69 -13.36
CA SER A 61 -8.87 -1.42 -13.07
C SER A 61 -9.28 -1.84 -11.65
N GLN A 62 -8.46 -2.62 -10.97
CA GLN A 62 -8.71 -3.02 -9.58
C GLN A 62 -8.39 -1.91 -8.57
N ILE A 63 -7.66 -0.87 -8.98
CA ILE A 63 -7.20 0.19 -8.06
C ILE A 63 -8.35 0.85 -7.28
N PRO A 64 -9.47 1.27 -7.90
CA PRO A 64 -10.55 1.89 -7.13
C PRO A 64 -11.13 0.97 -6.06
N GLY A 65 -11.37 -0.30 -6.38
CA GLY A 65 -11.89 -1.26 -5.42
C GLY A 65 -10.95 -1.53 -4.25
N ILE A 66 -9.65 -1.38 -4.48
CA ILE A 66 -8.62 -1.56 -3.46
C ILE A 66 -8.50 -0.31 -2.57
N ALA A 67 -8.55 0.87 -3.15
CA ALA A 67 -8.32 2.14 -2.45
C ALA A 67 -9.56 2.69 -1.74
N GLU A 68 -10.73 2.58 -2.37
CA GLU A 68 -11.97 3.20 -1.85
C GLU A 68 -12.36 2.76 -0.44
N PRO A 69 -12.19 1.49 -0.04
CA PRO A 69 -12.51 1.12 1.34
C PRO A 69 -11.75 1.96 2.38
N TRP A 70 -10.50 2.29 2.10
CA TRP A 70 -9.68 3.12 2.99
C TRP A 70 -10.13 4.58 2.97
N PHE A 71 -10.47 5.11 1.79
CA PHE A 71 -10.98 6.47 1.67
C PHE A 71 -12.29 6.63 2.44
N LEU A 72 -13.23 5.73 2.18
CA LEU A 72 -14.58 5.85 2.72
C LEU A 72 -14.64 5.53 4.22
N ALA A 73 -13.93 4.51 4.66
CA ALA A 73 -13.98 4.11 6.06
C ALA A 73 -13.22 5.07 6.97
N PHE A 74 -12.11 5.65 6.51
CA PHE A 74 -11.18 6.35 7.39
C PHE A 74 -10.72 7.72 6.89
N HIS A 75 -11.21 8.18 5.76
CA HIS A 75 -10.65 9.37 5.10
C HIS A 75 -9.12 9.26 4.94
N ALA A 76 -8.63 8.05 4.68
CA ALA A 76 -7.21 7.79 4.63
C ALA A 76 -6.56 8.40 3.39
N LYS A 77 -5.27 8.72 3.52
CA LYS A 77 -4.41 8.98 2.36
C LYS A 77 -3.88 7.65 1.88
N VAL A 78 -4.06 7.36 0.61
CA VAL A 78 -3.68 6.08 0.02
C VAL A 78 -2.71 6.30 -1.12
N SER A 79 -1.63 5.53 -1.13
CA SER A 79 -0.74 5.43 -2.28
C SER A 79 -0.68 3.98 -2.73
N VAL A 80 -0.65 3.76 -4.04
CA VAL A 80 -0.55 2.44 -4.65
C VAL A 80 0.58 2.51 -5.67
N ARG A 81 1.59 1.65 -5.51
CA ARG A 81 2.74 1.65 -6.41
C ARG A 81 3.25 0.24 -6.66
N PRO A 82 3.74 -0.04 -7.87
CA PRO A 82 4.41 -1.30 -8.13
C PRO A 82 5.73 -1.35 -7.38
N VAL A 83 6.11 -2.55 -6.95
CA VAL A 83 7.38 -2.77 -6.26
C VAL A 83 8.11 -3.94 -6.88
N MET A 84 9.44 -3.93 -6.74
CA MET A 84 10.32 -4.96 -7.25
C MET A 84 10.89 -5.78 -6.10
N SER A 85 10.97 -7.10 -6.30
CA SER A 85 11.77 -7.95 -5.43
C SER A 85 13.26 -7.81 -5.81
N PRO A 86 14.18 -8.33 -4.96
CA PRO A 86 15.59 -8.40 -5.37
C PRO A 86 15.80 -9.15 -6.68
N GLN A 87 15.01 -10.19 -6.95
CA GLN A 87 15.08 -10.93 -8.21
C GLN A 87 14.65 -10.08 -9.40
N ASP A 88 13.61 -9.27 -9.23
CA ASP A 88 13.15 -8.34 -10.26
C ASP A 88 14.22 -7.30 -10.58
N LEU A 89 14.89 -6.78 -9.57
CA LEU A 89 15.96 -5.82 -9.76
C LEU A 89 17.15 -6.45 -10.48
N ALA A 90 17.50 -7.68 -10.12
CA ALA A 90 18.57 -8.41 -10.80
C ALA A 90 18.25 -8.62 -12.29
N ALA A 91 17.00 -8.95 -12.60
CA ALA A 91 16.55 -9.12 -13.97
C ALA A 91 16.62 -7.82 -14.78
N ALA A 92 16.57 -6.68 -14.12
CA ALA A 92 16.64 -5.36 -14.76
C ALA A 92 18.08 -4.88 -15.02
N ALA A 93 19.10 -5.61 -14.55
CA ALA A 93 20.49 -5.19 -14.68
C ALA A 93 20.92 -4.84 -16.12
N PRO A 94 20.52 -5.58 -17.18
CA PRO A 94 20.86 -5.18 -18.54
C PRO A 94 20.30 -3.83 -18.96
N SER A 95 19.10 -3.49 -18.50
CA SER A 95 18.47 -2.19 -18.78
C SER A 95 19.20 -1.04 -18.08
N ILE A 96 19.67 -1.29 -16.85
CA ILE A 96 20.45 -0.32 -16.10
C ILE A 96 21.79 -0.06 -16.82
N ALA A 97 22.46 -1.13 -17.26
CA ALA A 97 23.73 -1.03 -17.99
C ALA A 97 23.56 -0.25 -19.30
N ARG A 98 22.46 -0.50 -20.02
CA ARG A 98 22.18 0.22 -21.26
C ARG A 98 21.93 1.72 -20.98
N ALA A 99 21.18 2.03 -19.92
CA ALA A 99 20.95 3.42 -19.55
C ALA A 99 22.25 4.13 -19.18
N ALA A 100 23.14 3.46 -18.47
CA ALA A 100 24.44 4.02 -18.12
C ALA A 100 25.27 4.33 -19.37
N GLN A 101 25.24 3.46 -20.38
CA GLN A 101 25.98 3.70 -21.64
C GLN A 101 25.42 4.90 -22.41
N GLN A 102 24.10 5.09 -22.40
CA GLN A 102 23.44 6.12 -23.20
C GLN A 102 23.40 7.47 -22.50
N TYR A 103 23.29 7.51 -21.18
CA TYR A 103 22.96 8.73 -20.45
C TYR A 103 23.99 9.16 -19.41
N ALA A 104 24.91 8.30 -19.00
CA ALA A 104 25.95 8.70 -18.07
C ALA A 104 26.95 9.61 -18.74
N LYS A 105 27.37 10.68 -18.05
CA LYS A 105 28.35 11.63 -18.56
C LYS A 105 29.61 11.63 -17.72
#